data_4b51b98371176ad8d40d12b5c515e3ec
#
_entry.id   4b51b98371176ad8d40d12b5c515e3ec
#
_cell.length_a   1.000
_cell.length_b   1.000
_cell.length_c   1.000
_cell.angle_alpha   90.00
_cell.angle_beta   90.00
_cell.angle_gamma   90.00
#
_symmetry.space_group_name_H-M   'P 1'
#
loop_
_entity.id
_entity.type
_entity.pdbx_description
1 polymer ?
#
loop_
_entity_poly.entity_id
_entity_poly.type
_entity_poly.pdbx_seq_one_letter_code
_entity_poly.pdbx_strand_id
1 'polypeptide(L)'
;VPSAIEHAAGEAVYVETDFGFRIDIDDLEKKMISSGAKFLMVSHMRGKIADMDAIVDLCDKYSVYLIEDAAHSIGVLWNGKHTGHHGRIAAISSQSYKMLNSGEGGFFLTNDPEAGAAAAVYAGAYEALHVKHLTVPDASYFGDLSNQLPNYSLRMHAVTAAMIRPQIKSIDERREKYNARYYKMVDRLNALPGVTVPEQLPQVIIVG
;
A
#
# COMPACT_ATOMS: atom_id res chain seq x y z
N VAL A 1 -8.49 0.49 -9.22
CA VAL A 1 -7.65 1.71 -9.17
C VAL A 1 -8.19 2.77 -10.13
N PRO A 2 -8.36 2.54 -11.46
CA PRO A 2 -8.82 3.59 -12.39
C PRO A 2 -10.10 4.30 -11.94
N SER A 3 -11.11 3.55 -11.55
CA SER A 3 -12.40 4.13 -11.08
C SER A 3 -12.24 5.03 -9.84
N ALA A 4 -11.28 4.73 -8.96
CA ALA A 4 -11.01 5.58 -7.80
C ALA A 4 -10.32 6.89 -8.20
N ILE A 5 -9.46 6.85 -9.21
CA ILE A 5 -8.81 8.05 -9.77
C ILE A 5 -9.88 8.95 -10.44
N GLU A 6 -10.75 8.35 -11.24
CA GLU A 6 -11.86 9.07 -11.89
C GLU A 6 -12.82 9.67 -10.85
N HIS A 7 -13.16 8.91 -9.80
CA HIS A 7 -14.00 9.41 -8.71
C HIS A 7 -13.36 10.61 -7.97
N ALA A 8 -12.04 10.65 -7.90
CA ALA A 8 -11.27 11.78 -7.38
C ALA A 8 -11.09 12.91 -8.39
N ALA A 9 -11.81 12.90 -9.52
CA ALA A 9 -11.69 13.83 -10.63
C ALA A 9 -10.28 13.89 -11.26
N GLY A 10 -9.53 12.78 -11.16
CA GLY A 10 -8.22 12.63 -11.77
C GLY A 10 -8.30 11.93 -13.13
N GLU A 11 -7.26 12.14 -13.94
CA GLU A 11 -7.03 11.41 -15.19
C GLU A 11 -5.91 10.39 -14.98
N ALA A 12 -6.14 9.14 -15.39
CA ALA A 12 -5.16 8.07 -15.22
C ALA A 12 -4.18 8.02 -16.40
N VAL A 13 -2.90 8.12 -16.10
CA VAL A 13 -1.80 7.84 -17.04
C VAL A 13 -1.18 6.50 -16.65
N TYR A 14 -1.17 5.55 -17.58
CA TYR A 14 -0.68 4.21 -17.33
C TYR A 14 0.81 4.10 -17.63
N VAL A 15 1.51 3.40 -16.75
CA VAL A 15 2.92 3.04 -16.89
C VAL A 15 3.01 1.56 -17.23
N GLU A 16 3.90 1.21 -18.14
CA GLU A 16 4.14 -0.17 -18.54
C GLU A 16 4.76 -1.01 -17.40
N THR A 17 4.74 -2.32 -17.57
CA THR A 17 5.38 -3.25 -16.66
C THR A 17 6.51 -4.00 -17.35
N ASP A 18 7.53 -4.36 -16.58
CA ASP A 18 8.60 -5.25 -17.01
C ASP A 18 8.11 -6.71 -17.11
N PHE A 19 8.98 -7.62 -17.61
CA PHE A 19 8.68 -9.05 -17.69
C PHE A 19 8.43 -9.69 -16.31
N GLY A 20 8.90 -9.08 -15.23
CA GLY A 20 8.66 -9.50 -13.84
C GLY A 20 7.33 -9.04 -13.28
N PHE A 21 6.48 -8.38 -14.09
CA PHE A 21 5.21 -7.76 -13.69
C PHE A 21 5.40 -6.63 -12.66
N ARG A 22 6.51 -5.91 -12.73
CA ARG A 22 6.80 -4.72 -11.94
C ARG A 22 6.70 -3.50 -12.83
N ILE A 23 6.46 -2.35 -12.24
CA ILE A 23 6.46 -1.08 -12.97
C ILE A 23 7.82 -0.89 -13.69
N ASP A 24 7.77 -0.52 -14.96
CA ASP A 24 8.95 -0.18 -15.75
C ASP A 24 9.43 1.23 -15.35
N ILE A 25 10.63 1.30 -14.79
CA ILE A 25 11.20 2.55 -14.24
C ILE A 25 11.49 3.57 -15.35
N ASP A 26 11.94 3.12 -16.51
CA ASP A 26 12.23 4.01 -17.64
C ASP A 26 10.95 4.60 -18.24
N ASP A 27 9.89 3.80 -18.35
CA ASP A 27 8.59 4.29 -18.80
C ASP A 27 7.94 5.19 -17.74
N LEU A 28 8.11 4.86 -16.45
CA LEU A 28 7.65 5.71 -15.35
C LEU A 28 8.24 7.12 -15.45
N GLU A 29 9.56 7.24 -15.61
CA GLU A 29 10.21 8.55 -15.73
C GLU A 29 9.69 9.33 -16.96
N LYS A 30 9.59 8.66 -18.11
CA LYS A 30 9.02 9.28 -19.33
C LYS A 30 7.59 9.78 -19.11
N LYS A 31 6.76 9.00 -18.43
CA LYS A 31 5.37 9.37 -18.14
C LYS A 31 5.28 10.52 -17.14
N MET A 32 6.10 10.53 -16.09
CA MET A 32 6.18 11.66 -15.15
C MET A 32 6.50 12.97 -15.87
N ILE A 33 7.48 12.95 -16.79
CA ILE A 33 7.90 14.13 -17.56
C ILE A 33 6.79 14.58 -18.50
N SER A 34 6.22 13.65 -19.28
CA SER A 34 5.29 13.98 -20.36
C SER A 34 3.89 14.38 -19.86
N SER A 35 3.43 13.80 -18.75
CA SER A 35 2.09 14.10 -18.20
C SER A 35 2.09 15.24 -17.19
N GLY A 36 3.23 15.48 -16.51
CA GLY A 36 3.29 16.40 -15.37
C GLY A 36 2.41 15.97 -14.18
N ALA A 37 2.07 14.68 -14.10
CA ALA A 37 1.26 14.11 -13.03
C ALA A 37 1.86 14.41 -11.65
N LYS A 38 1.01 14.70 -10.67
CA LYS A 38 1.43 15.04 -9.30
C LYS A 38 1.33 13.86 -8.34
N PHE A 39 0.70 12.78 -8.75
CA PHE A 39 0.50 11.58 -7.95
C PHE A 39 0.93 10.35 -8.74
N LEU A 40 1.66 9.47 -8.09
CA LEU A 40 1.95 8.12 -8.57
C LEU A 40 1.27 7.13 -7.63
N MET A 41 0.44 6.24 -8.16
CA MET A 41 -0.04 5.09 -7.41
C MET A 41 0.68 3.83 -7.89
N VAL A 42 1.38 3.17 -6.97
CA VAL A 42 2.05 1.89 -7.21
C VAL A 42 1.29 0.79 -6.49
N SER A 43 0.80 -0.20 -7.24
CA SER A 43 0.17 -1.39 -6.67
C SER A 43 1.17 -2.54 -6.58
N HIS A 44 1.43 -3.01 -5.36
CA HIS A 44 2.27 -4.18 -5.09
C HIS A 44 1.48 -5.47 -5.36
N MET A 45 1.06 -5.64 -6.61
CA MET A 45 0.17 -6.72 -7.01
C MET A 45 0.78 -8.09 -6.70
N ARG A 46 0.06 -8.90 -5.92
CA ARG A 46 0.48 -10.25 -5.49
C ARG A 46 1.85 -10.28 -4.81
N GLY A 47 2.22 -9.21 -4.11
CA GLY A 47 3.51 -9.11 -3.42
C GLY A 47 4.72 -8.91 -4.35
N LYS A 48 4.50 -8.61 -5.64
CA LYS A 48 5.56 -8.20 -6.56
C LYS A 48 5.93 -6.75 -6.29
N ILE A 49 7.13 -6.54 -5.80
CA ILE A 49 7.64 -5.21 -5.45
C ILE A 49 8.62 -4.78 -6.52
N ALA A 50 8.42 -3.58 -7.04
CA ALA A 50 9.37 -2.92 -7.94
C ALA A 50 10.56 -2.33 -7.16
N ASP A 51 11.50 -1.73 -7.87
CA ASP A 51 12.61 -1.00 -7.24
C ASP A 51 12.07 0.24 -6.53
N MET A 52 11.82 0.11 -5.23
CA MET A 52 11.24 1.19 -4.44
C MET A 52 12.20 2.34 -4.23
N ASP A 53 13.52 2.09 -4.22
CA ASP A 53 14.51 3.14 -4.09
C ASP A 53 14.48 4.03 -5.35
N ALA A 54 14.50 3.42 -6.55
CA ALA A 54 14.38 4.14 -7.81
C ALA A 54 13.05 4.90 -7.94
N ILE A 55 11.93 4.31 -7.47
CA ILE A 55 10.61 4.96 -7.50
C ILE A 55 10.59 6.18 -6.59
N VAL A 56 11.11 6.07 -5.37
CA VAL A 56 11.16 7.18 -4.41
C VAL A 56 12.05 8.30 -4.96
N ASP A 57 13.23 7.97 -5.49
CA ASP A 57 14.15 8.95 -6.09
C ASP A 57 13.50 9.73 -7.26
N LEU A 58 12.73 9.03 -8.12
CA LEU A 58 11.98 9.70 -9.19
C LEU A 58 10.86 10.59 -8.63
N CYS A 59 10.12 10.11 -7.63
CA CYS A 59 9.08 10.90 -6.99
C CYS A 59 9.64 12.19 -6.38
N ASP A 60 10.76 12.10 -5.69
CA ASP A 60 11.45 13.25 -5.09
C ASP A 60 11.95 14.21 -6.18
N LYS A 61 12.61 13.68 -7.22
CA LYS A 61 13.13 14.44 -8.35
C LYS A 61 12.07 15.28 -9.06
N TYR A 62 10.88 14.72 -9.26
CA TYR A 62 9.78 15.36 -9.99
C TYR A 62 8.69 15.96 -9.10
N SER A 63 8.86 15.91 -7.77
CA SER A 63 7.89 16.38 -6.77
C SER A 63 6.51 15.71 -6.98
N VAL A 64 6.51 14.38 -7.11
CA VAL A 64 5.35 13.52 -7.28
C VAL A 64 5.04 12.84 -5.94
N TYR A 65 3.78 12.84 -5.51
CA TYR A 65 3.35 12.16 -4.30
C TYR A 65 3.17 10.67 -4.56
N LEU A 66 3.95 9.85 -3.87
CA LEU A 66 3.84 8.40 -3.95
C LEU A 66 2.70 7.89 -3.06
N ILE A 67 1.82 7.11 -3.66
CA ILE A 67 0.73 6.37 -3.02
C ILE A 67 1.01 4.88 -3.21
N GLU A 68 1.09 4.11 -2.12
CA GLU A 68 1.26 2.67 -2.19
C GLU A 68 -0.08 1.94 -2.03
N ASP A 69 -0.48 1.17 -3.02
CA ASP A 69 -1.49 0.14 -2.86
C ASP A 69 -0.81 -1.15 -2.37
N ALA A 70 -0.76 -1.30 -1.06
CA ALA A 70 -0.16 -2.43 -0.37
C ALA A 70 -1.20 -3.51 0.01
N ALA A 71 -2.35 -3.54 -0.68
CA ALA A 71 -3.43 -4.48 -0.42
C ALA A 71 -3.03 -5.96 -0.58
N HIS A 72 -1.95 -6.27 -1.29
CA HIS A 72 -1.41 -7.61 -1.51
C HIS A 72 -0.02 -7.84 -0.91
N SER A 73 0.51 -6.87 -0.14
CA SER A 73 1.92 -6.91 0.24
C SER A 73 2.17 -6.68 1.74
N ILE A 74 1.14 -6.85 2.58
CA ILE A 74 1.35 -6.76 4.02
C ILE A 74 2.39 -7.78 4.48
N GLY A 75 3.37 -7.32 5.26
CA GLY A 75 4.50 -8.15 5.71
C GLY A 75 5.65 -8.27 4.70
N VAL A 76 5.50 -7.81 3.46
CA VAL A 76 6.60 -7.73 2.50
C VAL A 76 7.55 -6.61 2.89
N LEU A 77 8.85 -6.85 2.73
CA LEU A 77 9.90 -5.87 3.00
C LEU A 77 10.66 -5.56 1.72
N TRP A 78 11.01 -4.29 1.55
CA TRP A 78 12.03 -3.80 0.62
C TRP A 78 13.18 -3.21 1.42
N ASN A 79 14.38 -3.74 1.26
CA ASN A 79 15.56 -3.34 2.03
C ASN A 79 15.30 -3.27 3.56
N GLY A 80 14.52 -4.24 4.09
CA GLY A 80 14.18 -4.29 5.52
C GLY A 80 13.06 -3.34 5.96
N LYS A 81 12.51 -2.50 5.06
CA LYS A 81 11.42 -1.58 5.34
C LYS A 81 10.10 -2.14 4.77
N HIS A 82 9.05 -2.16 5.58
CA HIS A 82 7.75 -2.67 5.14
C HIS A 82 7.17 -1.86 3.98
N THR A 83 6.53 -2.56 3.03
CA THR A 83 5.65 -1.91 2.05
C THR A 83 4.56 -1.13 2.76
N GLY A 84 4.13 -0.03 2.15
CA GLY A 84 3.22 0.92 2.78
C GLY A 84 3.92 2.00 3.61
N HIS A 85 5.26 1.96 3.69
CA HIS A 85 6.05 2.97 4.39
C HIS A 85 6.99 3.77 3.48
N HIS A 86 7.00 3.50 2.18
CA HIS A 86 7.85 4.21 1.22
C HIS A 86 7.15 5.45 0.66
N GLY A 87 5.84 5.39 0.47
CA GLY A 87 5.03 6.50 0.00
C GLY A 87 4.58 7.46 1.10
N ARG A 88 3.96 8.56 0.69
CA ARG A 88 3.32 9.55 1.57
C ARG A 88 2.09 8.95 2.28
N ILE A 89 1.34 8.13 1.56
CA ILE A 89 0.20 7.38 2.06
C ILE A 89 0.21 5.96 1.51
N ALA A 90 -0.41 5.04 2.22
CA ALA A 90 -0.63 3.70 1.73
C ALA A 90 -1.97 3.13 2.18
N ALA A 91 -2.50 2.21 1.37
CA ALA A 91 -3.68 1.43 1.67
C ALA A 91 -3.34 -0.05 1.84
N ILE A 92 -3.80 -0.66 2.91
CA ILE A 92 -3.66 -2.08 3.21
C ILE A 92 -5.06 -2.69 3.30
N SER A 93 -5.25 -3.88 2.75
CA SER A 93 -6.50 -4.64 2.85
C SER A 93 -6.40 -5.73 3.89
N SER A 94 -7.48 -5.91 4.65
CA SER A 94 -7.70 -7.06 5.54
C SER A 94 -8.88 -7.94 5.11
N GLN A 95 -9.21 -7.89 3.83
CA GLN A 95 -10.23 -8.72 3.21
C GLN A 95 -9.88 -10.23 3.35
N SER A 96 -10.88 -11.13 3.25
CA SER A 96 -10.83 -12.55 3.59
C SER A 96 -9.62 -13.35 3.10
N TYR A 97 -9.01 -12.98 2.00
CA TYR A 97 -7.87 -13.71 1.42
C TYR A 97 -6.52 -13.04 1.66
N LYS A 98 -6.48 -12.03 2.52
CA LYS A 98 -5.23 -11.32 2.85
C LYS A 98 -4.50 -11.99 4.01
N MET A 99 -3.24 -11.66 4.15
CA MET A 99 -2.39 -12.21 5.21
C MET A 99 -2.88 -11.84 6.62
N LEU A 100 -3.38 -10.60 6.79
CA LEU A 100 -4.26 -10.24 7.91
C LEU A 100 -5.69 -10.27 7.41
N ASN A 101 -6.53 -11.07 8.05
CA ASN A 101 -7.86 -11.42 7.59
C ASN A 101 -8.91 -11.10 8.65
N SER A 102 -9.90 -10.31 8.26
CA SER A 102 -11.04 -9.96 9.11
C SER A 102 -12.39 -10.02 8.37
N GLY A 103 -12.44 -10.76 7.27
CA GLY A 103 -13.60 -10.76 6.38
C GLY A 103 -13.52 -9.58 5.41
N GLU A 104 -13.80 -8.39 5.91
CA GLU A 104 -13.65 -7.13 5.20
C GLU A 104 -12.93 -6.10 6.08
N GLY A 105 -12.31 -5.11 5.46
CA GLY A 105 -11.62 -4.02 6.15
C GLY A 105 -10.29 -3.63 5.51
N GLY A 106 -9.62 -2.66 6.13
CA GLY A 106 -8.32 -2.19 5.68
C GLY A 106 -7.76 -1.12 6.60
N PHE A 107 -6.57 -0.68 6.25
CA PHE A 107 -5.85 0.35 6.98
C PHE A 107 -5.38 1.43 6.01
N PHE A 108 -5.47 2.66 6.43
CA PHE A 108 -4.79 3.79 5.82
C PHE A 108 -3.55 4.09 6.65
N LEU A 109 -2.39 4.16 6.00
CA LEU A 109 -1.12 4.46 6.63
C LEU A 109 -0.58 5.78 6.11
N THR A 110 -0.10 6.61 7.01
CA THR A 110 0.61 7.84 6.66
C THR A 110 1.47 8.34 7.80
N ASN A 111 2.56 9.01 7.47
CA ASN A 111 3.36 9.83 8.38
C ASN A 111 3.07 11.33 8.19
N ASP A 112 2.19 11.67 7.25
CA ASP A 112 1.76 13.04 7.01
C ASP A 112 0.59 13.38 7.95
N PRO A 113 0.76 14.33 8.88
CA PRO A 113 -0.27 14.66 9.85
C PRO A 113 -1.53 15.29 9.23
N GLU A 114 -1.40 16.02 8.11
CA GLU A 114 -2.54 16.59 7.40
C GLU A 114 -3.39 15.49 6.76
N ALA A 115 -2.73 14.55 6.05
CA ALA A 115 -3.40 13.38 5.47
C ALA A 115 -4.03 12.50 6.56
N GLY A 116 -3.35 12.35 7.71
CA GLY A 116 -3.86 11.61 8.86
C GLY A 116 -5.10 12.25 9.47
N ALA A 117 -5.12 13.58 9.63
CA ALA A 117 -6.27 14.32 10.14
C ALA A 117 -7.47 14.22 9.18
N ALA A 118 -7.24 14.42 7.88
CA ALA A 118 -8.28 14.26 6.86
C ALA A 118 -8.86 12.84 6.84
N ALA A 119 -8.03 11.82 6.89
CA ALA A 119 -8.46 10.42 6.94
C ALA A 119 -9.30 10.12 8.19
N ALA A 120 -8.93 10.67 9.35
CA ALA A 120 -9.70 10.53 10.59
C ALA A 120 -11.09 11.16 10.47
N VAL A 121 -11.20 12.32 9.83
CA VAL A 121 -12.50 12.99 9.58
C VAL A 121 -13.35 12.17 8.61
N TYR A 122 -12.78 11.72 7.47
CA TYR A 122 -13.47 10.83 6.53
C TYR A 122 -13.95 9.52 7.20
N ALA A 123 -13.17 9.01 8.15
CA ALA A 123 -13.56 7.84 8.93
C ALA A 123 -14.68 8.12 9.94
N GLY A 124 -15.02 9.39 10.22
CA GLY A 124 -16.10 9.77 11.08
C GLY A 124 -15.69 10.32 12.45
N ALA A 125 -14.53 10.97 12.53
CA ALA A 125 -14.06 11.64 13.75
C ALA A 125 -14.67 13.03 13.96
N TYR A 126 -15.88 13.25 13.48
CA TYR A 126 -16.59 14.55 13.53
C TYR A 126 -17.03 14.98 14.94
N GLU A 127 -17.12 14.05 15.90
CA GLU A 127 -17.48 14.32 17.30
C GLU A 127 -16.27 14.23 18.24
N ALA A 128 -15.12 14.72 17.81
CA ALA A 128 -13.85 14.62 18.53
C ALA A 128 -13.44 13.18 18.91
N LEU A 129 -13.94 12.19 18.15
CA LEU A 129 -13.60 10.77 18.38
C LEU A 129 -12.12 10.50 18.19
N HIS A 130 -11.42 11.34 17.42
CA HIS A 130 -9.98 11.26 17.23
C HIS A 130 -9.20 11.33 18.54
N VAL A 131 -9.64 12.11 19.53
CA VAL A 131 -8.96 12.22 20.84
C VAL A 131 -9.02 10.95 21.68
N LYS A 132 -9.84 9.98 21.27
CA LYS A 132 -9.96 8.67 21.92
C LYS A 132 -9.01 7.62 21.35
N HIS A 133 -8.28 7.93 20.28
CA HIS A 133 -7.32 7.04 19.68
C HIS A 133 -5.95 7.16 20.38
N LEU A 134 -5.16 6.09 20.34
CA LEU A 134 -3.84 6.05 20.98
C LEU A 134 -2.81 6.96 20.29
N THR A 135 -2.95 7.12 18.96
CA THR A 135 -2.04 7.95 18.15
C THR A 135 -2.87 8.70 17.13
N VAL A 136 -2.83 10.01 17.21
CA VAL A 136 -3.54 10.93 16.31
C VAL A 136 -2.63 12.11 15.99
N PRO A 137 -2.82 12.78 14.85
CA PRO A 137 -2.20 14.06 14.59
C PRO A 137 -2.55 15.08 15.67
N ASP A 138 -1.70 16.09 15.87
CA ASP A 138 -1.99 17.21 16.77
C ASP A 138 -3.31 17.88 16.41
N ALA A 139 -4.02 18.39 17.42
CA ALA A 139 -5.34 19.01 17.26
C ALA A 139 -5.35 20.17 16.26
N SER A 140 -4.21 20.85 16.08
CA SER A 140 -4.06 21.95 15.10
C SER A 140 -4.29 21.51 13.66
N TYR A 141 -4.00 20.25 13.32
CA TYR A 141 -4.24 19.72 11.98
C TYR A 141 -5.71 19.44 11.67
N PHE A 142 -6.56 19.34 12.68
CA PHE A 142 -7.99 19.12 12.46
C PHE A 142 -8.71 20.41 12.11
N GLY A 143 -8.38 21.54 12.76
CA GLY A 143 -8.97 22.85 12.47
C GLY A 143 -10.47 22.78 12.18
N ASP A 144 -10.84 23.25 10.99
CA ASP A 144 -12.23 23.24 10.49
C ASP A 144 -12.55 22.07 9.54
N LEU A 145 -11.68 21.05 9.51
CA LEU A 145 -11.83 19.91 8.57
C LEU A 145 -13.19 19.21 8.70
N SER A 146 -13.75 19.13 9.91
CA SER A 146 -15.06 18.49 10.13
C SER A 146 -16.21 19.21 9.41
N ASN A 147 -16.06 20.49 9.10
CA ASN A 147 -17.05 21.27 8.34
C ASN A 147 -16.76 21.26 6.83
N GLN A 148 -15.52 20.97 6.44
CA GLN A 148 -15.08 20.99 5.04
C GLN A 148 -15.14 19.63 4.38
N LEU A 149 -14.91 18.54 5.14
CA LEU A 149 -14.80 17.18 4.59
C LEU A 149 -16.04 16.34 4.94
N PRO A 150 -16.50 15.50 4.01
CA PRO A 150 -17.61 14.61 4.26
C PRO A 150 -17.24 13.48 5.22
N ASN A 151 -18.20 13.05 6.02
CA ASN A 151 -18.08 11.84 6.82
C ASN A 151 -18.56 10.62 6.01
N TYR A 152 -17.64 9.72 5.70
CA TYR A 152 -17.95 8.46 5.00
C TYR A 152 -18.14 7.27 5.95
N SER A 153 -18.03 7.49 7.26
CA SER A 153 -18.14 6.42 8.28
C SER A 153 -17.24 5.20 8.04
N LEU A 154 -16.03 5.43 7.57
CA LEU A 154 -15.06 4.38 7.20
C LEU A 154 -14.37 3.71 8.40
N ARG A 155 -14.91 3.88 9.62
CA ARG A 155 -14.32 3.28 10.82
C ARG A 155 -14.37 1.76 10.76
N MET A 156 -13.24 1.13 11.09
CA MET A 156 -13.20 -0.30 11.28
C MET A 156 -14.14 -0.72 12.42
N HIS A 157 -14.98 -1.71 12.20
CA HIS A 157 -15.86 -2.26 13.22
C HIS A 157 -15.05 -2.93 14.34
N ALA A 158 -15.48 -2.82 15.59
CA ALA A 158 -14.75 -3.35 16.74
C ALA A 158 -14.50 -4.87 16.65
N VAL A 159 -15.44 -5.64 16.10
CA VAL A 159 -15.27 -7.08 15.87
C VAL A 159 -14.16 -7.34 14.84
N THR A 160 -14.16 -6.60 13.73
CA THR A 160 -13.09 -6.65 12.71
C THR A 160 -11.72 -6.37 13.33
N ALA A 161 -11.61 -5.31 14.14
CA ALA A 161 -10.37 -4.99 14.84
C ALA A 161 -9.94 -6.07 15.83
N ALA A 162 -10.89 -6.69 16.55
CA ALA A 162 -10.64 -7.78 17.47
C ALA A 162 -10.12 -9.04 16.75
N MET A 163 -10.61 -9.32 15.53
CA MET A 163 -10.14 -10.44 14.70
C MET A 163 -8.70 -10.21 14.19
N ILE A 164 -8.34 -8.99 13.86
CA ILE A 164 -7.02 -8.64 13.31
C ILE A 164 -5.94 -8.62 14.40
N ARG A 165 -6.23 -8.03 15.54
CA ARG A 165 -5.27 -7.76 16.61
C ARG A 165 -4.37 -8.96 17.00
N PRO A 166 -4.89 -10.18 17.20
CA PRO A 166 -4.06 -11.34 17.51
C PRO A 166 -3.19 -11.78 16.33
N GLN A 167 -3.60 -11.51 15.09
CA GLN A 167 -2.88 -11.93 13.88
C GLN A 167 -1.62 -11.11 13.63
N ILE A 168 -1.57 -9.85 14.08
CA ILE A 168 -0.42 -8.94 13.86
C ILE A 168 0.86 -9.58 14.38
N LYS A 169 0.81 -10.22 15.55
CA LYS A 169 1.99 -10.85 16.18
C LYS A 169 2.56 -12.02 15.37
N SER A 170 1.81 -12.58 14.46
CA SER A 170 2.21 -13.75 13.66
C SER A 170 2.60 -13.40 12.22
N ILE A 171 2.69 -12.11 11.86
CA ILE A 171 3.00 -11.69 10.48
C ILE A 171 4.34 -12.25 10.03
N ASP A 172 5.39 -12.07 10.84
CA ASP A 172 6.75 -12.51 10.47
C ASP A 172 6.83 -14.04 10.33
N GLU A 173 6.26 -14.78 11.28
CA GLU A 173 6.19 -16.24 11.20
C GLU A 173 5.43 -16.72 9.94
N ARG A 174 4.31 -16.05 9.62
CA ARG A 174 3.54 -16.36 8.40
C ARG A 174 4.35 -16.07 7.15
N ARG A 175 5.04 -14.91 7.08
CA ARG A 175 5.93 -14.55 5.97
C ARG A 175 6.98 -15.64 5.73
N GLU A 176 7.66 -16.09 6.76
CA GLU A 176 8.66 -17.16 6.65
C GLU A 176 8.07 -18.46 6.09
N LYS A 177 6.90 -18.87 6.60
CA LYS A 177 6.21 -20.08 6.12
C LYS A 177 5.77 -19.95 4.65
N TYR A 178 5.26 -18.78 4.24
CA TYR A 178 4.86 -18.56 2.85
C TYR A 178 6.07 -18.50 1.93
N ASN A 179 7.15 -17.85 2.32
CA ASN A 179 8.39 -17.81 1.56
C ASN A 179 8.97 -19.21 1.33
N ALA A 180 9.03 -20.04 2.37
CA ALA A 180 9.49 -21.41 2.23
C ALA A 180 8.65 -22.22 1.22
N ARG A 181 7.35 -22.02 1.17
CA ARG A 181 6.47 -22.65 0.18
C ARG A 181 6.67 -22.10 -1.22
N TYR A 182 6.82 -20.78 -1.33
CA TYR A 182 7.05 -20.09 -2.60
C TYR A 182 8.33 -20.61 -3.26
N TYR A 183 9.46 -20.56 -2.59
CA TYR A 183 10.73 -21.03 -3.16
C TYR A 183 10.70 -22.50 -3.54
N LYS A 184 10.10 -23.35 -2.71
CA LYS A 184 9.90 -24.77 -3.07
C LYS A 184 9.05 -24.95 -4.33
N MET A 185 8.07 -24.07 -4.56
CA MET A 185 7.26 -24.11 -5.78
C MET A 185 8.03 -23.58 -6.97
N VAL A 186 8.78 -22.49 -6.82
CA VAL A 186 9.65 -21.91 -7.86
C VAL A 186 10.65 -22.96 -8.36
N ASP A 187 11.34 -23.66 -7.44
CA ASP A 187 12.30 -24.71 -7.80
C ASP A 187 11.65 -25.81 -8.66
N ARG A 188 10.44 -26.24 -8.27
CA ARG A 188 9.70 -27.25 -9.02
C ARG A 188 9.22 -26.77 -10.38
N LEU A 189 8.74 -25.54 -10.47
CA LEU A 189 8.24 -24.96 -11.73
C LEU A 189 9.36 -24.72 -12.70
N ASN A 190 10.50 -24.18 -12.26
CA ASN A 190 11.67 -23.94 -13.10
C ASN A 190 12.34 -25.24 -13.60
N ALA A 191 12.06 -26.38 -12.96
CA ALA A 191 12.50 -27.70 -13.46
C ALA A 191 11.64 -28.21 -14.63
N LEU A 192 10.51 -27.57 -14.94
CA LEU A 192 9.63 -27.99 -16.04
C LEU A 192 10.07 -27.35 -17.36
N PRO A 193 10.15 -28.10 -18.47
CA PRO A 193 10.47 -27.54 -19.79
C PRO A 193 9.44 -26.44 -20.20
N GLY A 194 9.96 -25.32 -20.66
CA GLY A 194 9.12 -24.22 -21.16
C GLY A 194 8.40 -23.37 -20.08
N VAL A 195 8.71 -23.61 -18.82
CA VAL A 195 8.21 -22.79 -17.69
C VAL A 195 9.33 -21.91 -17.15
N THR A 196 9.05 -20.63 -17.01
CA THR A 196 9.95 -19.66 -16.38
C THR A 196 9.17 -18.89 -15.33
N VAL A 197 9.66 -18.91 -14.11
CA VAL A 197 9.11 -18.08 -13.03
C VAL A 197 9.94 -16.80 -12.96
N PRO A 198 9.33 -15.60 -13.10
CA PRO A 198 10.06 -14.35 -12.98
C PRO A 198 10.75 -14.21 -11.62
N GLU A 199 12.01 -13.84 -11.63
CA GLU A 199 12.80 -13.66 -10.42
C GLU A 199 12.27 -12.51 -9.57
N GLN A 200 12.42 -12.65 -8.26
CA GLN A 200 12.22 -11.54 -7.33
C GLN A 200 13.50 -10.71 -7.22
N LEU A 201 13.36 -9.42 -6.98
CA LEU A 201 14.51 -8.58 -6.68
C LEU A 201 15.14 -9.01 -5.34
N PRO A 202 16.47 -9.00 -5.22
CA PRO A 202 17.17 -9.45 -4.00
C PRO A 202 16.78 -8.71 -2.72
N GLN A 203 16.32 -7.46 -2.88
CA GLN A 203 15.88 -6.59 -1.80
C GLN A 203 14.54 -7.00 -1.19
N VAL A 204 13.78 -7.86 -1.88
CA VAL A 204 12.41 -8.23 -1.48
C VAL A 204 12.43 -9.45 -0.58
N ILE A 205 11.87 -9.31 0.62
CA ILE A 205 11.48 -10.43 1.46
C ILE A 205 9.97 -10.59 1.31
N ILE A 206 9.57 -11.61 0.55
CA ILE A 206 8.20 -11.78 0.07
C ILE A 206 7.26 -12.31 1.14
N VAL A 207 5.98 -12.06 0.85
CA VAL A 207 4.86 -12.87 1.33
C VAL A 207 4.20 -13.46 0.08
N GLY A 208 4.37 -14.73 -0.14
CA GLY A 208 3.79 -15.45 -1.26
C GLY A 208 2.30 -15.73 -1.09
#